data_6ba04cd8160b979fea4a3aa712bae1d8
#
_entry.id   6ba04cd8160b979fea4a3aa712bae1d8
#
_cell.length_a   1.000
_cell.length_b   1.000
_cell.length_c   1.000
_cell.angle_alpha   90.00
_cell.angle_beta   90.00
_cell.angle_gamma   90.00
#
_symmetry.space_group_name_H-M   'P 1'
#
loop_
_entity.id
_entity.type
_entity.pdbx_description
1 polymer ?
#
loop_
_entity_poly.entity_id
_entity_poly.type
_entity_poly.pdbx_seq_one_letter_code
_entity_poly.pdbx_strand_id
1 'polypeptide(L)'
;MIDEAYTGSQKAVFVLGMHRSGTSATAGVLHYAGIDFGKRLLPGRADNPKGYFEHEEVWQIHETLLNDLGSCWDDIRPLPSGWLESDAARHASARLRDIVDREFSGMPLWGLKDPRLSRLFPLWFPILKERSIIPLVVLALRHPLEVAQSLHRRDKIGMSHALAVWLRYTLEAELSSRGFPRVVQYYPRLINDWRTELAKISGVLGLSLPELSAVAQTRIDSFIDKDLRHEKPHQQMAEYGIIDNLSDWCTSLHNKIKHLDVSQSFDDLNDIYQNIFDFEQKLIHYYEFSGNYIKLKLEYEKNITWLEENRENLNSEIIRLNDIIQDISEKKNYVITRLRREIDYAKSDIKNRDRIIQELHHSTSWKITAPLRIVRKLFS
;
A
#
# COMPACT_ATOMS: atom_id res chain seq x y z
N MET A 1 16.39 5.82 -19.57
CA MET A 1 17.83 6.02 -19.31
C MET A 1 17.99 6.17 -17.83
N ILE A 2 18.86 5.37 -17.20
CA ILE A 2 19.22 5.58 -15.77
C ILE A 2 19.84 6.97 -15.72
N ASP A 3 19.30 7.83 -14.85
CA ASP A 3 19.89 9.15 -14.59
C ASP A 3 21.37 8.93 -14.20
N GLU A 4 22.30 9.68 -14.79
CA GLU A 4 23.75 9.60 -14.50
C GLU A 4 24.08 9.70 -13.00
N ALA A 5 23.08 10.04 -12.19
CA ALA A 5 23.15 10.14 -10.73
C ALA A 5 23.29 8.79 -9.98
N TYR A 6 23.05 7.65 -10.63
CA TYR A 6 23.10 6.32 -10.01
C TYR A 6 24.15 5.42 -10.67
N THR A 7 25.42 5.74 -10.48
CA THR A 7 26.55 5.09 -11.15
C THR A 7 27.30 4.05 -10.30
N GLY A 8 26.80 3.74 -9.11
CA GLY A 8 27.44 2.82 -8.16
C GLY A 8 27.41 1.34 -8.58
N SER A 9 28.24 0.53 -7.94
CA SER A 9 28.20 -0.93 -8.07
C SER A 9 27.18 -1.61 -7.17
N GLN A 10 26.68 -0.89 -6.14
CA GLN A 10 25.69 -1.40 -5.19
C GLN A 10 24.29 -1.28 -5.79
N LYS A 11 23.49 -2.35 -5.66
CA LYS A 11 22.11 -2.40 -6.15
C LYS A 11 21.15 -2.68 -5.00
N ALA A 12 19.97 -2.06 -5.03
CA ALA A 12 18.90 -2.30 -4.07
C ALA A 12 17.60 -2.68 -4.79
N VAL A 13 17.04 -3.84 -4.46
CA VAL A 13 15.77 -4.30 -5.03
C VAL A 13 14.62 -3.85 -4.14
N PHE A 14 13.75 -3.01 -4.68
CA PHE A 14 12.53 -2.55 -4.02
C PHE A 14 11.32 -3.32 -4.53
N VAL A 15 10.65 -4.04 -3.65
CA VAL A 15 9.40 -4.73 -3.99
C VAL A 15 8.23 -3.81 -3.62
N LEU A 16 7.65 -3.18 -4.65
CA LEU A 16 6.49 -2.31 -4.55
C LEU A 16 5.21 -3.09 -4.88
N GLY A 17 4.10 -2.63 -4.39
CA GLY A 17 2.78 -3.19 -4.65
C GLY A 17 1.87 -3.08 -3.42
N MET A 18 0.57 -3.12 -3.66
CA MET A 18 -0.45 -3.05 -2.60
C MET A 18 -0.34 -4.25 -1.65
N HIS A 19 -0.72 -4.06 -0.40
CA HIS A 19 -0.98 -5.17 0.53
C HIS A 19 -1.81 -6.27 -0.15
N ARG A 20 -1.51 -7.53 0.11
CA ARG A 20 -2.20 -8.70 -0.46
C ARG A 20 -1.98 -8.91 -1.97
N SER A 21 -1.12 -8.13 -2.63
CA SER A 21 -0.75 -8.31 -4.05
C SER A 21 0.36 -9.35 -4.27
N GLY A 22 0.79 -10.05 -3.23
CA GLY A 22 1.86 -11.05 -3.33
C GLY A 22 3.27 -10.48 -3.09
N THR A 23 3.37 -9.27 -2.53
CA THR A 23 4.66 -8.63 -2.20
C THR A 23 5.53 -9.50 -1.28
N SER A 24 4.92 -10.16 -0.27
CA SER A 24 5.65 -11.09 0.62
C SER A 24 6.11 -12.36 -0.12
N ALA A 25 5.29 -12.90 -1.02
CA ALA A 25 5.68 -14.05 -1.83
C ALA A 25 6.87 -13.71 -2.74
N THR A 26 6.81 -12.55 -3.39
CA THR A 26 7.90 -12.03 -4.23
C THR A 26 9.18 -11.82 -3.42
N ALA A 27 9.09 -11.11 -2.29
CA ALA A 27 10.25 -10.87 -1.43
C ALA A 27 10.83 -12.16 -0.85
N GLY A 28 9.99 -13.14 -0.48
CA GLY A 28 10.45 -14.44 0.01
C GLY A 28 11.20 -15.23 -1.05
N VAL A 29 10.72 -15.28 -2.29
CA VAL A 29 11.46 -15.93 -3.39
C VAL A 29 12.81 -15.27 -3.61
N LEU A 30 12.85 -13.92 -3.64
CA LEU A 30 14.09 -13.16 -3.81
C LEU A 30 15.05 -13.36 -2.62
N HIS A 31 14.52 -13.41 -1.40
CA HIS A 31 15.31 -13.67 -0.18
C HIS A 31 15.95 -15.06 -0.20
N TYR A 32 15.17 -16.11 -0.48
CA TYR A 32 15.73 -17.45 -0.58
C TYR A 32 16.62 -17.65 -1.81
N ALA A 33 16.52 -16.76 -2.80
CA ALA A 33 17.44 -16.70 -3.93
C ALA A 33 18.73 -15.92 -3.63
N GLY A 34 18.91 -15.40 -2.40
CA GLY A 34 20.15 -14.79 -1.94
C GLY A 34 20.15 -13.27 -1.85
N ILE A 35 19.01 -12.60 -2.00
CA ILE A 35 18.91 -11.16 -1.73
C ILE A 35 18.66 -10.94 -0.24
N ASP A 36 19.51 -10.14 0.41
CA ASP A 36 19.37 -9.82 1.82
C ASP A 36 18.34 -8.68 2.02
N PHE A 37 17.32 -8.93 2.84
CA PHE A 37 16.27 -7.96 3.21
C PHE A 37 16.49 -7.33 4.60
N GLY A 38 17.68 -7.50 5.18
CA GLY A 38 18.06 -6.99 6.50
C GLY A 38 17.90 -8.03 7.62
N LYS A 39 18.42 -7.67 8.78
CA LYS A 39 18.58 -8.60 9.91
C LYS A 39 17.32 -8.79 10.75
N ARG A 40 16.47 -7.76 10.85
CA ARG A 40 15.26 -7.74 11.67
C ARG A 40 14.01 -7.67 10.81
N LEU A 41 13.56 -8.83 10.35
CA LEU A 41 12.34 -8.94 9.58
C LEU A 41 11.14 -9.17 10.49
N LEU A 42 10.00 -8.56 10.14
CA LEU A 42 8.74 -8.80 10.83
C LEU A 42 8.38 -10.29 10.80
N PRO A 43 8.10 -10.89 11.95
CA PRO A 43 7.74 -12.30 12.04
C PRO A 43 6.39 -12.58 11.39
N GLY A 44 6.18 -13.83 10.99
CA GLY A 44 4.88 -14.28 10.52
C GLY A 44 3.78 -14.11 11.57
N ARG A 45 2.58 -13.80 11.10
CA ARG A 45 1.35 -13.71 11.91
C ARG A 45 0.25 -14.57 11.29
N ALA A 46 -0.89 -14.69 11.95
CA ALA A 46 -1.99 -15.54 11.50
C ALA A 46 -2.47 -15.25 10.07
N ASP A 47 -2.42 -13.99 9.64
CA ASP A 47 -2.79 -13.57 8.28
C ASP A 47 -1.70 -13.79 7.24
N ASN A 48 -0.44 -13.98 7.66
CA ASN A 48 0.72 -14.31 6.83
C ASN A 48 1.73 -15.14 7.62
N PRO A 49 1.47 -16.44 7.84
CA PRO A 49 2.29 -17.28 8.73
C PRO A 49 3.71 -17.53 8.20
N LYS A 50 3.93 -17.36 6.90
CA LYS A 50 5.24 -17.54 6.25
C LYS A 50 6.17 -16.31 6.33
N GLY A 51 5.72 -15.22 6.99
CA GLY A 51 6.49 -13.99 7.20
C GLY A 51 6.21 -12.89 6.20
N TYR A 52 6.53 -11.67 6.60
CA TYR A 52 6.26 -10.48 5.79
C TYR A 52 7.45 -10.07 4.92
N PHE A 53 8.68 -10.41 5.30
CA PHE A 53 9.92 -9.94 4.68
C PHE A 53 10.01 -8.40 4.67
N GLU A 54 9.45 -7.77 5.69
CA GLU A 54 9.52 -6.33 5.95
C GLU A 54 10.54 -6.08 7.04
N HIS A 55 11.46 -5.14 6.81
CA HIS A 55 12.40 -4.71 7.83
C HIS A 55 11.65 -3.95 8.94
N GLU A 56 11.75 -4.40 10.19
CA GLU A 56 10.94 -3.91 11.30
C GLU A 56 11.09 -2.40 11.52
N GLU A 57 12.32 -1.89 11.57
CA GLU A 57 12.56 -0.45 11.79
C GLU A 57 12.10 0.40 10.58
N VAL A 58 12.29 -0.09 9.35
CA VAL A 58 11.80 0.61 8.15
C VAL A 58 10.28 0.69 8.17
N TRP A 59 9.61 -0.42 8.50
CA TRP A 59 8.17 -0.46 8.67
C TRP A 59 7.68 0.55 9.71
N GLN A 60 8.33 0.62 10.90
CA GLN A 60 7.99 1.59 11.94
C GLN A 60 8.15 3.04 11.47
N ILE A 61 9.23 3.34 10.74
CA ILE A 61 9.50 4.68 10.20
C ILE A 61 8.41 5.06 9.18
N HIS A 62 8.03 4.15 8.29
CA HIS A 62 7.00 4.40 7.29
C HIS A 62 5.62 4.61 7.93
N GLU A 63 5.25 3.82 8.95
CA GLU A 63 4.01 4.00 9.72
C GLU A 63 4.00 5.37 10.41
N THR A 64 5.07 5.71 11.12
CA THR A 64 5.20 6.99 11.81
C THR A 64 5.09 8.15 10.81
N LEU A 65 5.79 8.07 9.68
CA LEU A 65 5.74 9.13 8.67
C LEU A 65 4.33 9.31 8.10
N LEU A 66 3.62 8.22 7.78
CA LEU A 66 2.24 8.33 7.29
C LEU A 66 1.34 9.02 8.35
N ASN A 67 1.46 8.63 9.61
CA ASN A 67 0.69 9.24 10.71
C ASN A 67 1.02 10.73 10.88
N ASP A 68 2.30 11.10 10.85
CA ASP A 68 2.75 12.50 10.95
C ASP A 68 2.26 13.36 9.76
N LEU A 69 2.04 12.74 8.61
CA LEU A 69 1.44 13.37 7.44
C LEU A 69 -0.11 13.37 7.46
N GLY A 70 -0.74 12.93 8.54
CA GLY A 70 -2.20 12.82 8.67
C GLY A 70 -2.81 11.75 7.76
N SER A 71 -2.07 10.70 7.47
CA SER A 71 -2.44 9.60 6.59
C SER A 71 -2.24 8.25 7.28
N CYS A 72 -2.68 7.18 6.66
CA CYS A 72 -2.49 5.80 7.09
C CYS A 72 -2.35 4.87 5.87
N TRP A 73 -2.08 3.59 6.12
CA TRP A 73 -1.86 2.65 5.03
C TRP A 73 -3.08 2.44 4.11
N ASP A 74 -4.29 2.61 4.62
CA ASP A 74 -5.55 2.47 3.85
C ASP A 74 -6.17 3.81 3.44
N ASP A 75 -5.45 4.91 3.60
CA ASP A 75 -5.89 6.22 3.13
C ASP A 75 -5.80 6.32 1.60
N ILE A 76 -6.94 6.61 0.97
CA ILE A 76 -7.04 6.77 -0.49
C ILE A 76 -6.63 8.16 -0.98
N ARG A 77 -6.53 9.14 -0.08
CA ARG A 77 -6.12 10.50 -0.45
C ARG A 77 -4.66 10.53 -0.88
N PRO A 78 -4.26 11.43 -1.79
CA PRO A 78 -2.85 11.68 -2.05
C PRO A 78 -2.15 12.17 -0.76
N LEU A 79 -0.86 11.93 -0.66
CA LEU A 79 -0.05 12.55 0.39
C LEU A 79 -0.05 14.09 0.20
N PRO A 80 0.07 14.87 1.30
CA PRO A 80 0.06 16.33 1.21
C PRO A 80 1.07 16.87 0.20
N SER A 81 0.69 17.91 -0.54
CA SER A 81 1.64 18.56 -1.46
C SER A 81 2.87 19.04 -0.70
N GLY A 82 4.08 18.80 -1.24
CA GLY A 82 5.34 19.16 -0.59
C GLY A 82 5.71 18.31 0.62
N TRP A 83 5.10 17.14 0.82
CA TRP A 83 5.37 16.27 1.97
C TRP A 83 6.84 15.86 2.11
N LEU A 84 7.58 15.76 0.99
CA LEU A 84 9.00 15.40 1.00
C LEU A 84 9.88 16.45 1.70
N GLU A 85 9.45 17.71 1.71
CA GLU A 85 10.12 18.84 2.36
C GLU A 85 9.69 19.04 3.81
N SER A 86 8.74 18.23 4.32
CA SER A 86 8.25 18.30 5.71
C SER A 86 9.33 17.88 6.72
N ASP A 87 9.18 18.35 7.96
CA ASP A 87 10.04 17.90 9.08
C ASP A 87 9.91 16.39 9.30
N ALA A 88 8.69 15.85 9.17
CA ALA A 88 8.44 14.42 9.30
C ALA A 88 9.25 13.61 8.27
N ALA A 89 9.25 14.04 7.00
CA ALA A 89 10.02 13.38 5.95
C ALA A 89 11.54 13.51 6.18
N ARG A 90 12.01 14.68 6.66
CA ARG A 90 13.43 14.86 7.01
C ARG A 90 13.87 13.92 8.12
N HIS A 91 13.09 13.80 9.20
CA HIS A 91 13.36 12.88 10.30
C HIS A 91 13.32 11.40 9.85
N ALA A 92 12.32 11.02 9.06
CA ALA A 92 12.22 9.68 8.49
C ALA A 92 13.45 9.36 7.61
N SER A 93 13.83 10.30 6.70
CA SER A 93 15.00 10.14 5.84
C SER A 93 16.30 9.97 6.63
N ALA A 94 16.49 10.72 7.71
CA ALA A 94 17.70 10.59 8.55
C ALA A 94 17.80 9.18 9.16
N ARG A 95 16.70 8.69 9.75
CA ARG A 95 16.64 7.34 10.32
C ARG A 95 16.82 6.23 9.27
N LEU A 96 16.26 6.41 8.06
CA LEU A 96 16.45 5.45 6.97
C LEU A 96 17.90 5.43 6.49
N ARG A 97 18.58 6.58 6.43
CA ARG A 97 20.03 6.64 6.14
C ARG A 97 20.84 5.82 7.12
N ASP A 98 20.57 5.98 8.42
CA ASP A 98 21.28 5.23 9.47
C ASP A 98 21.08 3.70 9.31
N ILE A 99 19.89 3.26 8.91
CA ILE A 99 19.62 1.84 8.64
C ILE A 99 20.44 1.36 7.43
N VAL A 100 20.42 2.12 6.32
CA VAL A 100 21.19 1.76 5.11
C VAL A 100 22.68 1.66 5.43
N ASP A 101 23.22 2.62 6.17
CA ASP A 101 24.65 2.65 6.55
C ASP A 101 25.02 1.52 7.50
N ARG A 102 24.15 1.20 8.45
CA ARG A 102 24.36 0.16 9.46
C ARG A 102 24.22 -1.25 8.91
N GLU A 103 23.25 -1.51 8.05
CA GLU A 103 22.87 -2.87 7.66
C GLU A 103 23.27 -3.26 6.24
N PHE A 104 23.29 -2.31 5.32
CA PHE A 104 23.48 -2.59 3.90
C PHE A 104 24.78 -2.02 3.30
N SER A 105 25.57 -1.29 4.10
CA SER A 105 26.85 -0.75 3.63
C SER A 105 27.79 -1.86 3.16
N GLY A 106 28.35 -1.72 1.97
CA GLY A 106 29.26 -2.69 1.37
C GLY A 106 28.59 -3.95 0.80
N MET A 107 27.27 -4.10 0.92
CA MET A 107 26.55 -5.22 0.27
C MET A 107 26.35 -4.91 -1.21
N PRO A 108 26.78 -5.76 -2.14
CA PRO A 108 26.63 -5.49 -3.57
C PRO A 108 25.16 -5.52 -4.01
N LEU A 109 24.33 -6.32 -3.32
CA LEU A 109 22.90 -6.50 -3.61
C LEU A 109 22.12 -6.73 -2.32
N TRP A 110 21.07 -5.96 -2.11
CA TRP A 110 20.13 -6.09 -1.00
C TRP A 110 18.72 -5.73 -1.44
N GLY A 111 17.73 -5.94 -0.58
CA GLY A 111 16.34 -5.67 -0.92
C GLY A 111 15.56 -5.03 0.21
N LEU A 112 14.51 -4.34 -0.15
CA LEU A 112 13.48 -3.86 0.77
C LEU A 112 12.10 -4.19 0.24
N LYS A 113 11.24 -4.59 1.15
CA LYS A 113 9.83 -4.79 0.89
C LYS A 113 9.02 -4.21 2.04
N ASP A 114 8.19 -3.28 1.71
CA ASP A 114 7.09 -2.77 2.53
C ASP A 114 6.01 -2.29 1.56
N PRO A 115 4.75 -2.71 1.66
CA PRO A 115 3.71 -2.18 0.77
C PRO A 115 3.64 -0.65 0.73
N ARG A 116 3.92 0.04 1.87
CA ARG A 116 3.94 1.51 1.97
C ARG A 116 4.99 2.17 1.09
N LEU A 117 6.03 1.43 0.69
CA LEU A 117 7.00 1.90 -0.33
C LEU A 117 6.30 2.30 -1.63
N SER A 118 5.16 1.71 -1.98
CA SER A 118 4.39 2.13 -3.14
C SER A 118 4.04 3.62 -3.11
N ARG A 119 3.83 4.19 -1.92
CA ARG A 119 3.51 5.60 -1.68
C ARG A 119 4.74 6.43 -1.28
N LEU A 120 5.67 5.82 -0.54
CA LEU A 120 6.80 6.50 0.09
C LEU A 120 8.11 6.30 -0.69
N PHE A 121 8.10 5.68 -1.86
CA PHE A 121 9.32 5.41 -2.63
C PHE A 121 10.11 6.68 -2.98
N PRO A 122 9.49 7.84 -3.28
CA PRO A 122 10.23 9.08 -3.51
C PRO A 122 11.12 9.52 -2.34
N LEU A 123 10.78 9.16 -1.09
CA LEU A 123 11.60 9.44 0.09
C LEU A 123 13.00 8.81 0.01
N TRP A 124 13.11 7.68 -0.70
CA TRP A 124 14.34 6.92 -0.84
C TRP A 124 15.30 7.48 -1.89
N PHE A 125 14.82 8.30 -2.83
CA PHE A 125 15.64 8.80 -3.96
C PHE A 125 16.89 9.54 -3.49
N PRO A 126 16.82 10.54 -2.60
CA PRO A 126 18.01 11.23 -2.13
C PRO A 126 18.95 10.28 -1.36
N ILE A 127 18.43 9.36 -0.57
CA ILE A 127 19.22 8.39 0.21
C ILE A 127 20.05 7.50 -0.71
N LEU A 128 19.42 6.96 -1.76
CA LEU A 128 20.07 6.08 -2.73
C LEU A 128 21.08 6.84 -3.58
N LYS A 129 20.73 8.06 -4.01
CA LYS A 129 21.60 8.93 -4.80
C LYS A 129 22.87 9.30 -4.04
N GLU A 130 22.76 9.74 -2.78
CA GLU A 130 23.90 10.10 -1.91
C GLU A 130 24.89 8.94 -1.74
N ARG A 131 24.43 7.70 -1.83
CA ARG A 131 25.24 6.48 -1.66
C ARG A 131 25.57 5.79 -2.98
N SER A 132 25.20 6.39 -4.11
CA SER A 132 25.39 5.81 -5.44
C SER A 132 24.81 4.38 -5.55
N ILE A 133 23.66 4.12 -4.90
CA ILE A 133 22.97 2.82 -4.93
C ILE A 133 21.97 2.85 -6.07
N ILE A 134 22.04 1.86 -6.95
CA ILE A 134 21.11 1.72 -8.08
C ILE A 134 19.80 1.07 -7.61
N PRO A 135 18.67 1.77 -7.63
CA PRO A 135 17.38 1.16 -7.33
C PRO A 135 16.90 0.29 -8.49
N LEU A 136 16.47 -0.92 -8.16
CA LEU A 136 15.84 -1.87 -9.07
C LEU A 136 14.45 -2.17 -8.53
N VAL A 137 13.43 -2.12 -9.35
CA VAL A 137 12.05 -2.19 -8.88
C VAL A 137 11.34 -3.44 -9.38
N VAL A 138 10.72 -4.16 -8.44
CA VAL A 138 9.77 -5.23 -8.74
C VAL A 138 8.37 -4.76 -8.36
N LEU A 139 7.53 -4.53 -9.37
CA LEU A 139 6.11 -4.17 -9.17
C LEU A 139 5.30 -5.46 -9.01
N ALA A 140 4.94 -5.80 -7.78
CA ALA A 140 4.11 -6.96 -7.49
C ALA A 140 2.64 -6.63 -7.76
N LEU A 141 2.06 -7.27 -8.78
CA LEU A 141 0.71 -7.05 -9.25
C LEU A 141 -0.17 -8.29 -9.04
N ARG A 142 -1.37 -8.07 -8.53
CA ARG A 142 -2.43 -9.05 -8.43
C ARG A 142 -3.75 -8.44 -8.87
N HIS A 143 -4.70 -9.30 -9.31
CA HIS A 143 -6.03 -8.85 -9.74
C HIS A 143 -6.70 -8.01 -8.65
N PRO A 144 -7.23 -6.80 -8.95
CA PRO A 144 -7.75 -5.86 -7.95
C PRO A 144 -8.86 -6.47 -7.09
N LEU A 145 -9.77 -7.25 -7.69
CA LEU A 145 -10.84 -7.91 -6.95
C LEU A 145 -10.31 -8.96 -5.96
N GLU A 146 -9.29 -9.74 -6.33
CA GLU A 146 -8.67 -10.70 -5.41
C GLU A 146 -8.03 -9.99 -4.20
N VAL A 147 -7.39 -8.83 -4.45
CA VAL A 147 -6.81 -8.01 -3.39
C VAL A 147 -7.90 -7.43 -2.50
N ALA A 148 -8.95 -6.86 -3.08
CA ALA A 148 -10.06 -6.27 -2.35
C ALA A 148 -10.77 -7.30 -1.47
N GLN A 149 -11.07 -8.50 -1.99
CA GLN A 149 -11.65 -9.60 -1.23
C GLN A 149 -10.74 -10.03 -0.07
N SER A 150 -9.42 -10.10 -0.30
CA SER A 150 -8.45 -10.45 0.73
C SER A 150 -8.37 -9.40 1.84
N LEU A 151 -8.41 -8.11 1.50
CA LEU A 151 -8.45 -6.99 2.45
C LEU A 151 -9.77 -6.96 3.23
N HIS A 152 -10.89 -7.14 2.53
CA HIS A 152 -12.21 -7.23 3.17
C HIS A 152 -12.25 -8.35 4.23
N ARG A 153 -11.67 -9.51 3.91
CA ARG A 153 -11.61 -10.63 4.85
C ARG A 153 -10.72 -10.34 6.05
N ARG A 154 -9.53 -9.78 5.83
CA ARG A 154 -8.54 -9.51 6.88
C ARG A 154 -8.93 -8.31 7.75
N ASP A 155 -9.23 -7.19 7.11
CA ASP A 155 -9.34 -5.88 7.77
C ASP A 155 -10.79 -5.40 7.89
N LYS A 156 -11.76 -6.14 7.30
CA LYS A 156 -13.19 -5.80 7.30
C LYS A 156 -13.51 -4.46 6.61
N ILE A 157 -12.62 -3.94 5.78
CA ILE A 157 -12.88 -2.74 4.98
C ILE A 157 -13.83 -3.04 3.82
N GLY A 158 -14.62 -2.04 3.40
CA GLY A 158 -15.56 -2.18 2.29
C GLY A 158 -14.86 -2.45 0.96
N MET A 159 -15.52 -3.17 0.04
CA MET A 159 -14.94 -3.57 -1.25
C MET A 159 -14.53 -2.35 -2.10
N SER A 160 -15.37 -1.32 -2.17
CA SER A 160 -15.04 -0.09 -2.92
C SER A 160 -13.83 0.62 -2.32
N HIS A 161 -13.72 0.70 -1.00
CA HIS A 161 -12.55 1.27 -0.33
C HIS A 161 -11.29 0.46 -0.63
N ALA A 162 -11.35 -0.86 -0.52
CA ALA A 162 -10.24 -1.76 -0.81
C ALA A 162 -9.73 -1.61 -2.26
N LEU A 163 -10.66 -1.45 -3.23
CA LEU A 163 -10.32 -1.18 -4.62
C LEU A 163 -9.69 0.19 -4.82
N ALA A 164 -10.20 1.23 -4.14
CA ALA A 164 -9.63 2.58 -4.21
C ALA A 164 -8.21 2.61 -3.62
N VAL A 165 -7.95 1.91 -2.51
CA VAL A 165 -6.60 1.77 -1.95
C VAL A 165 -5.70 0.99 -2.90
N TRP A 166 -6.18 -0.12 -3.51
CA TRP A 166 -5.42 -0.85 -4.52
C TRP A 166 -5.02 0.04 -5.70
N LEU A 167 -5.98 0.85 -6.18
CA LEU A 167 -5.77 1.78 -7.28
C LEU A 167 -4.70 2.82 -6.91
N ARG A 168 -4.81 3.47 -5.74
CA ARG A 168 -3.85 4.45 -5.22
C ARG A 168 -2.43 3.88 -5.15
N TYR A 169 -2.25 2.76 -4.48
CA TYR A 169 -0.94 2.12 -4.32
C TYR A 169 -0.33 1.71 -5.66
N THR A 170 -1.14 1.16 -6.55
CA THR A 170 -0.67 0.68 -7.85
C THR A 170 -0.24 1.83 -8.74
N LEU A 171 -1.01 2.93 -8.76
CA LEU A 171 -0.67 4.15 -9.49
C LEU A 171 0.60 4.80 -8.94
N GLU A 172 0.67 5.02 -7.64
CA GLU A 172 1.82 5.69 -7.00
C GLU A 172 3.10 4.85 -7.16
N ALA A 173 3.02 3.51 -7.05
CA ALA A 173 4.14 2.61 -7.31
C ALA A 173 4.61 2.67 -8.78
N GLU A 174 3.67 2.67 -9.72
CA GLU A 174 3.98 2.77 -11.15
C GLU A 174 4.64 4.12 -11.46
N LEU A 175 4.04 5.22 -11.00
CA LEU A 175 4.53 6.57 -11.24
C LEU A 175 5.93 6.80 -10.67
N SER A 176 6.12 6.47 -9.39
CA SER A 176 7.38 6.71 -8.70
C SER A 176 8.52 5.81 -9.17
N SER A 177 8.21 4.69 -9.82
CA SER A 177 9.23 3.78 -10.37
C SER A 177 9.62 4.07 -11.82
N ARG A 178 8.98 5.04 -12.49
CA ARG A 178 9.37 5.47 -13.83
C ARG A 178 10.80 6.00 -13.83
N GLY A 179 11.56 5.65 -14.86
CA GLY A 179 12.97 6.04 -14.97
C GLY A 179 13.96 5.08 -14.28
N PHE A 180 13.49 4.13 -13.49
CA PHE A 180 14.33 3.08 -12.91
C PHE A 180 14.17 1.74 -13.65
N PRO A 181 15.20 0.88 -13.66
CA PRO A 181 15.06 -0.50 -14.11
C PRO A 181 13.96 -1.19 -13.30
N ARG A 182 12.92 -1.68 -13.97
CA ARG A 182 11.77 -2.27 -13.31
C ARG A 182 11.19 -3.46 -14.05
N VAL A 183 10.53 -4.33 -13.31
CA VAL A 183 9.83 -5.48 -13.86
C VAL A 183 8.49 -5.66 -13.16
N VAL A 184 7.46 -6.00 -13.93
CA VAL A 184 6.16 -6.38 -13.35
C VAL A 184 6.17 -7.88 -13.06
N GLN A 185 5.94 -8.19 -11.79
CA GLN A 185 5.74 -9.54 -11.30
C GLN A 185 4.26 -9.77 -11.07
N TYR A 186 3.65 -10.66 -11.83
CA TYR A 186 2.24 -10.99 -11.70
C TYR A 186 2.05 -12.20 -10.76
N TYR A 187 1.37 -11.98 -9.63
CA TYR A 187 1.24 -12.96 -8.56
C TYR A 187 0.83 -14.38 -9.02
N PRO A 188 -0.18 -14.57 -9.91
CA PRO A 188 -0.53 -15.90 -10.40
C PRO A 188 0.59 -16.61 -11.13
N ARG A 189 1.48 -15.90 -11.84
CA ARG A 189 2.64 -16.49 -12.51
C ARG A 189 3.66 -16.97 -11.50
N LEU A 190 3.96 -16.17 -10.47
CA LEU A 190 4.90 -16.55 -9.40
C LEU A 190 4.45 -17.82 -8.69
N ILE A 191 3.16 -17.92 -8.33
CA ILE A 191 2.60 -19.10 -7.66
C ILE A 191 2.60 -20.31 -8.56
N ASN A 192 2.41 -20.13 -9.86
CA ASN A 192 2.37 -21.23 -10.81
C ASN A 192 3.77 -21.77 -11.14
N ASP A 193 4.71 -20.86 -11.40
CA ASP A 193 6.10 -21.17 -11.76
C ASP A 193 7.05 -20.07 -11.30
N TRP A 194 7.48 -20.16 -10.05
CA TRP A 194 8.40 -19.18 -9.48
C TRP A 194 9.78 -19.20 -10.15
N ARG A 195 10.21 -20.34 -10.74
CA ARG A 195 11.51 -20.47 -11.39
C ARG A 195 11.57 -19.58 -12.65
N THR A 196 10.57 -19.69 -13.50
CA THR A 196 10.42 -18.83 -14.68
C THR A 196 10.28 -17.35 -14.29
N GLU A 197 9.49 -17.01 -13.26
CA GLU A 197 9.34 -15.64 -12.82
C GLU A 197 10.63 -15.08 -12.19
N LEU A 198 11.37 -15.86 -11.41
CA LEU A 198 12.67 -15.47 -10.85
C LEU A 198 13.69 -15.22 -11.96
N ALA A 199 13.76 -16.11 -12.96
CA ALA A 199 14.64 -15.95 -14.12
C ALA A 199 14.30 -14.69 -14.92
N LYS A 200 13.01 -14.40 -15.12
CA LYS A 200 12.53 -13.15 -15.74
C LYS A 200 12.96 -11.92 -14.94
N ILE A 201 12.70 -11.91 -13.62
CA ILE A 201 13.09 -10.78 -12.74
C ILE A 201 14.60 -10.55 -12.83
N SER A 202 15.39 -11.62 -12.71
CA SER A 202 16.85 -11.55 -12.76
C SER A 202 17.35 -11.05 -14.11
N GLY A 203 16.81 -11.55 -15.20
CA GLY A 203 17.18 -11.14 -16.56
C GLY A 203 16.85 -9.69 -16.85
N VAL A 204 15.63 -9.23 -16.54
CA VAL A 204 15.19 -7.84 -16.79
C VAL A 204 15.96 -6.84 -15.93
N LEU A 205 16.21 -7.17 -14.65
CA LEU A 205 16.89 -6.26 -13.73
C LEU A 205 18.42 -6.41 -13.73
N GLY A 206 18.97 -7.31 -14.55
CA GLY A 206 20.41 -7.59 -14.58
C GLY A 206 20.95 -8.01 -13.23
N LEU A 207 20.21 -8.89 -12.52
CA LEU A 207 20.65 -9.44 -11.23
C LEU A 207 21.59 -10.62 -11.45
N SER A 208 22.75 -10.57 -10.80
CA SER A 208 23.68 -11.71 -10.71
C SER A 208 23.36 -12.48 -9.44
N LEU A 209 22.36 -13.34 -9.47
CA LEU A 209 22.02 -14.22 -8.35
C LEU A 209 22.92 -15.47 -8.37
N PRO A 210 23.29 -16.01 -7.20
CA PRO A 210 24.02 -17.28 -7.13
C PRO A 210 23.16 -18.42 -7.68
N GLU A 211 23.82 -19.48 -8.17
CA GLU A 211 23.12 -20.70 -8.53
C GLU A 211 22.37 -21.25 -7.30
N LEU A 212 21.09 -21.56 -7.48
CA LEU A 212 20.25 -22.01 -6.37
C LEU A 212 20.62 -23.43 -5.96
N SER A 213 21.10 -23.60 -4.74
CA SER A 213 21.29 -24.90 -4.15
C SER A 213 19.97 -25.69 -4.08
N ALA A 214 20.02 -27.00 -4.05
CA ALA A 214 18.84 -27.86 -3.88
C ALA A 214 18.06 -27.50 -2.60
N VAL A 215 18.76 -27.10 -1.53
CA VAL A 215 18.14 -26.63 -0.27
C VAL A 215 17.37 -25.35 -0.48
N ALA A 216 17.93 -24.37 -1.19
CA ALA A 216 17.25 -23.11 -1.49
C ALA A 216 16.00 -23.35 -2.36
N GLN A 217 16.11 -24.20 -3.38
CA GLN A 217 14.97 -24.58 -4.23
C GLN A 217 13.86 -25.25 -3.42
N THR A 218 14.18 -26.20 -2.55
CA THR A 218 13.21 -26.88 -1.67
C THR A 218 12.54 -25.88 -0.72
N ARG A 219 13.30 -24.90 -0.18
CA ARG A 219 12.73 -23.84 0.66
C ARG A 219 11.73 -22.97 -0.11
N ILE A 220 12.04 -22.59 -1.34
CA ILE A 220 11.13 -21.80 -2.17
C ILE A 220 9.90 -22.64 -2.53
N ASP A 221 10.06 -23.92 -2.92
CA ASP A 221 8.95 -24.82 -3.23
C ASP A 221 7.99 -24.98 -2.04
N SER A 222 8.53 -25.10 -0.81
CA SER A 222 7.73 -25.18 0.41
C SER A 222 7.12 -23.83 0.82
N PHE A 223 7.78 -22.73 0.44
CA PHE A 223 7.31 -21.37 0.72
C PHE A 223 6.18 -20.97 -0.23
N ILE A 224 6.29 -21.28 -1.52
CA ILE A 224 5.27 -21.03 -2.52
C ILE A 224 4.19 -22.10 -2.45
N ASP A 225 3.11 -21.78 -1.76
CA ASP A 225 1.98 -22.68 -1.54
C ASP A 225 0.79 -22.23 -2.39
N LYS A 226 0.38 -23.10 -3.30
CA LYS A 226 -0.74 -22.81 -4.21
C LYS A 226 -2.08 -22.71 -3.47
N ASP A 227 -2.18 -23.37 -2.33
CA ASP A 227 -3.41 -23.40 -1.52
C ASP A 227 -3.60 -22.09 -0.73
N LEU A 228 -2.54 -21.28 -0.57
CA LEU A 228 -2.66 -19.94 0.02
C LEU A 228 -3.30 -18.90 -0.92
N ARG A 229 -3.60 -19.27 -2.17
CA ARG A 229 -4.42 -18.46 -3.08
C ARG A 229 -5.90 -18.72 -2.84
N HIS A 230 -6.41 -18.19 -1.75
CA HIS A 230 -7.82 -18.37 -1.35
C HIS A 230 -8.82 -17.64 -2.25
N GLU A 231 -8.37 -16.57 -2.94
CA GLU A 231 -9.22 -15.73 -3.77
C GLU A 231 -8.99 -16.02 -5.25
N LYS A 232 -10.09 -16.33 -5.94
CA LYS A 232 -10.12 -16.37 -7.41
C LYS A 232 -11.22 -15.42 -7.87
N PRO A 233 -11.05 -14.67 -8.95
CA PRO A 233 -12.07 -13.77 -9.46
C PRO A 233 -13.20 -14.61 -10.11
N HIS A 234 -14.11 -15.11 -9.29
CA HIS A 234 -15.29 -15.85 -9.76
C HIS A 234 -16.53 -14.97 -9.95
N GLN A 235 -16.49 -13.74 -9.43
CA GLN A 235 -17.59 -12.79 -9.44
C GLN A 235 -17.19 -11.52 -10.19
N GLN A 236 -18.15 -10.90 -10.87
CA GLN A 236 -17.94 -9.60 -11.51
C GLN A 236 -17.99 -8.49 -10.46
N MET A 237 -17.23 -7.43 -10.65
CA MET A 237 -17.21 -6.28 -9.72
C MET A 237 -18.59 -5.66 -9.51
N ALA A 238 -19.45 -5.71 -10.52
CA ALA A 238 -20.85 -5.22 -10.45
C ALA A 238 -21.69 -5.87 -9.34
N GLU A 239 -21.42 -7.11 -8.96
CA GLU A 239 -22.16 -7.82 -7.91
C GLU A 239 -21.96 -7.24 -6.51
N TYR A 240 -20.91 -6.43 -6.33
CA TYR A 240 -20.57 -5.81 -5.04
C TYR A 240 -21.10 -4.38 -4.89
N GLY A 241 -21.92 -3.87 -5.83
CA GLY A 241 -22.41 -2.48 -5.80
C GLY A 241 -21.26 -1.45 -5.90
N ILE A 242 -20.18 -1.82 -6.57
CA ILE A 242 -19.00 -0.97 -6.77
C ILE A 242 -19.37 0.13 -7.76
N ILE A 243 -18.88 1.35 -7.49
CA ILE A 243 -19.04 2.50 -8.38
C ILE A 243 -18.44 2.15 -9.75
N ASP A 244 -19.24 2.23 -10.81
CA ASP A 244 -18.89 1.79 -12.16
C ASP A 244 -17.50 2.32 -12.61
N ASN A 245 -17.25 3.60 -12.46
CA ASN A 245 -15.97 4.20 -12.83
C ASN A 245 -14.75 3.60 -12.08
N LEU A 246 -14.91 3.26 -10.80
CA LEU A 246 -13.82 2.66 -10.02
C LEU A 246 -13.46 1.27 -10.52
N SER A 247 -14.48 0.48 -10.88
CA SER A 247 -14.30 -0.85 -11.48
C SER A 247 -13.53 -0.76 -12.80
N ASP A 248 -13.92 0.19 -13.67
CA ASP A 248 -13.32 0.38 -14.99
C ASP A 248 -11.86 0.85 -14.88
N TRP A 249 -11.57 1.78 -13.97
CA TRP A 249 -10.19 2.24 -13.72
C TRP A 249 -9.30 1.13 -13.18
N CYS A 250 -9.78 0.36 -12.20
CA CYS A 250 -9.03 -0.77 -11.67
C CYS A 250 -8.74 -1.81 -12.75
N THR A 251 -9.72 -2.15 -13.58
CA THR A 251 -9.60 -3.12 -14.65
C THR A 251 -8.65 -2.60 -15.75
N SER A 252 -8.79 -1.35 -16.16
CA SER A 252 -7.94 -0.73 -17.18
C SER A 252 -6.50 -0.66 -16.70
N LEU A 253 -6.26 -0.15 -15.48
CA LEU A 253 -4.93 -0.07 -14.90
C LEU A 253 -4.27 -1.44 -14.76
N HIS A 254 -5.01 -2.43 -14.22
CA HIS A 254 -4.51 -3.80 -14.10
C HIS A 254 -4.07 -4.38 -15.44
N ASN A 255 -4.92 -4.24 -16.48
CA ASN A 255 -4.62 -4.79 -17.80
C ASN A 255 -3.42 -4.10 -18.44
N LYS A 256 -3.30 -2.78 -18.31
CA LYS A 256 -2.17 -2.03 -18.84
C LYS A 256 -0.86 -2.40 -18.13
N ILE A 257 -0.83 -2.40 -16.80
CA ILE A 257 0.38 -2.72 -16.04
C ILE A 257 0.81 -4.17 -16.23
N LYS A 258 -0.14 -5.12 -16.27
CA LYS A 258 0.15 -6.55 -16.44
C LYS A 258 0.94 -6.86 -17.73
N HIS A 259 0.77 -6.03 -18.74
CA HIS A 259 1.42 -6.17 -20.04
C HIS A 259 2.54 -5.14 -20.28
N LEU A 260 2.89 -4.33 -19.26
CA LEU A 260 4.00 -3.40 -19.35
C LEU A 260 5.30 -4.15 -19.66
N ASP A 261 5.81 -3.89 -20.85
CA ASP A 261 7.18 -4.22 -21.20
C ASP A 261 8.07 -2.98 -20.99
N VAL A 262 9.35 -3.16 -20.71
CA VAL A 262 10.31 -2.09 -20.38
C VAL A 262 10.40 -1.00 -21.45
N SER A 263 9.90 -1.28 -22.66
CA SER A 263 9.97 -0.40 -23.85
C SER A 263 8.69 0.39 -24.18
N GLN A 264 7.58 0.20 -23.43
CA GLN A 264 6.30 0.82 -23.80
C GLN A 264 6.13 2.24 -23.25
N SER A 265 5.50 3.11 -24.07
CA SER A 265 5.11 4.48 -23.69
C SER A 265 4.14 4.49 -22.50
N PHE A 266 4.37 5.43 -21.60
CA PHE A 266 3.55 5.61 -20.40
C PHE A 266 2.34 6.54 -20.64
N ASP A 267 2.15 7.02 -21.85
CA ASP A 267 1.12 8.00 -22.18
C ASP A 267 -0.29 7.49 -21.89
N ASP A 268 -0.54 6.21 -22.18
CA ASP A 268 -1.80 5.53 -21.86
C ASP A 268 -2.13 5.46 -20.36
N LEU A 269 -1.11 5.48 -19.50
CA LEU A 269 -1.31 5.48 -18.06
C LEU A 269 -1.58 6.90 -17.53
N ASN A 270 -1.05 7.92 -18.20
CA ASN A 270 -1.27 9.32 -17.83
C ASN A 270 -2.76 9.68 -17.93
N ASP A 271 -3.48 9.15 -18.92
CA ASP A 271 -4.93 9.36 -19.05
C ASP A 271 -5.70 8.82 -17.85
N ILE A 272 -5.31 7.66 -17.31
CA ILE A 272 -5.92 7.10 -16.10
C ILE A 272 -5.63 8.00 -14.89
N TYR A 273 -4.39 8.49 -14.76
CA TYR A 273 -4.01 9.44 -13.72
C TYR A 273 -4.84 10.70 -13.80
N GLN A 274 -4.94 11.30 -15.00
CA GLN A 274 -5.68 12.53 -15.19
C GLN A 274 -7.16 12.35 -14.84
N ASN A 275 -7.78 11.26 -15.30
CA ASN A 275 -9.18 10.95 -15.00
C ASN A 275 -9.45 10.80 -13.49
N ILE A 276 -8.52 10.16 -12.76
CA ILE A 276 -8.65 10.00 -11.30
C ILE A 276 -8.44 11.35 -10.61
N PHE A 277 -7.44 12.11 -11.01
CA PHE A 277 -7.19 13.45 -10.49
C PHE A 277 -8.39 14.37 -10.73
N ASP A 278 -8.95 14.38 -11.93
CA ASP A 278 -10.14 15.18 -12.27
C ASP A 278 -11.37 14.76 -11.46
N PHE A 279 -11.51 13.48 -11.17
CA PHE A 279 -12.57 12.97 -10.31
C PHE A 279 -12.37 13.40 -8.84
N GLU A 280 -11.15 13.30 -8.32
CA GLU A 280 -10.82 13.79 -6.98
C GLU A 280 -11.10 15.29 -6.84
N GLN A 281 -10.70 16.10 -7.85
CA GLN A 281 -10.98 17.54 -7.87
C GLN A 281 -12.49 17.85 -7.93
N LYS A 282 -13.24 17.08 -8.73
CA LYS A 282 -14.71 17.23 -8.80
C LYS A 282 -15.40 16.86 -7.50
N LEU A 283 -14.93 15.82 -6.80
CA LEU A 283 -15.45 15.45 -5.49
C LEU A 283 -15.17 16.53 -4.45
N ILE A 284 -13.95 17.05 -4.40
CA ILE A 284 -13.58 18.17 -3.52
C ILE A 284 -14.45 19.38 -3.82
N HIS A 285 -14.57 19.76 -5.10
CA HIS A 285 -15.36 20.90 -5.52
C HIS A 285 -16.87 20.72 -5.25
N TYR A 286 -17.41 19.51 -5.44
CA TYR A 286 -18.80 19.19 -5.10
C TYR A 286 -19.07 19.31 -3.60
N TYR A 287 -18.17 18.85 -2.76
CA TYR A 287 -18.28 18.96 -1.30
C TYR A 287 -18.11 20.41 -0.82
N GLU A 288 -17.22 21.18 -1.42
CA GLU A 288 -17.06 22.62 -1.16
C GLU A 288 -18.31 23.42 -1.51
N PHE A 289 -18.98 23.11 -2.64
CA PHE A 289 -20.20 23.80 -3.09
C PHE A 289 -21.48 23.37 -2.35
N SER A 290 -21.55 22.18 -1.80
CA SER A 290 -22.82 21.62 -1.30
C SER A 290 -23.22 22.14 0.09
N GLY A 291 -22.45 23.02 0.74
CA GLY A 291 -22.71 23.50 2.11
C GLY A 291 -22.64 22.41 3.20
N ASN A 292 -22.75 21.14 2.80
CA ASN A 292 -22.59 20.00 3.67
C ASN A 292 -21.11 19.79 4.02
N TYR A 293 -20.18 20.18 3.13
CA TYR A 293 -18.74 20.16 3.41
C TYR A 293 -18.41 21.09 4.59
N ILE A 294 -18.96 22.30 4.63
CA ILE A 294 -18.75 23.25 5.74
C ILE A 294 -19.29 22.63 7.04
N LYS A 295 -20.46 21.99 6.98
CA LYS A 295 -21.06 21.33 8.15
C LYS A 295 -20.24 20.11 8.60
N LEU A 296 -19.79 19.28 7.66
CA LEU A 296 -18.90 18.14 7.93
C LEU A 296 -17.51 18.62 8.42
N LYS A 297 -16.97 19.68 7.83
CA LYS A 297 -15.70 20.30 8.24
C LYS A 297 -15.79 20.87 9.65
N LEU A 298 -16.87 21.59 9.97
CA LEU A 298 -17.11 22.13 11.32
C LEU A 298 -17.37 21.02 12.35
N GLU A 299 -18.05 19.96 11.96
CA GLU A 299 -18.26 18.77 12.79
C GLU A 299 -16.95 17.97 12.98
N TYR A 300 -16.16 17.87 11.94
CA TYR A 300 -14.81 17.28 11.99
C TYR A 300 -13.84 18.12 12.83
N GLU A 301 -13.84 19.45 12.66
CA GLU A 301 -13.04 20.36 13.49
C GLU A 301 -13.48 20.32 14.96
N LYS A 302 -14.79 20.26 15.24
CA LYS A 302 -15.31 20.04 16.61
C LYS A 302 -14.89 18.70 17.17
N ASN A 303 -14.92 17.65 16.36
CA ASN A 303 -14.47 16.32 16.76
C ASN A 303 -12.96 16.28 16.99
N ILE A 304 -12.17 17.00 16.19
CA ILE A 304 -10.72 17.17 16.42
C ILE A 304 -10.47 17.92 17.74
N THR A 305 -11.14 19.05 17.96
CA THR A 305 -11.01 19.81 19.20
C THR A 305 -11.41 18.97 20.41
N TRP A 306 -12.51 18.22 20.30
CA TRP A 306 -12.92 17.26 21.33
C TRP A 306 -11.89 16.13 21.53
N LEU A 307 -11.32 15.61 20.46
CA LEU A 307 -10.25 14.61 20.50
C LEU A 307 -8.95 15.19 21.08
N GLU A 308 -8.64 16.44 20.79
CA GLU A 308 -7.47 17.15 21.34
C GLU A 308 -7.66 17.45 22.84
N GLU A 309 -8.84 17.95 23.25
CA GLU A 309 -9.20 18.17 24.65
C GLU A 309 -9.24 16.86 25.47
N ASN A 310 -9.66 15.76 24.84
CA ASN A 310 -9.65 14.45 25.49
C ASN A 310 -8.30 13.74 25.36
N ARG A 311 -7.40 14.19 24.47
CA ARG A 311 -6.04 13.61 24.33
C ARG A 311 -5.21 13.78 25.60
N GLU A 312 -5.34 14.88 26.32
CA GLU A 312 -4.65 15.09 27.60
C GLU A 312 -5.21 14.17 28.69
N ASN A 313 -6.53 13.97 28.73
CA ASN A 313 -7.16 13.03 29.62
C ASN A 313 -6.79 11.59 29.26
N LEU A 314 -6.79 11.25 27.98
CA LEU A 314 -6.34 9.94 27.47
C LEU A 314 -4.83 9.74 27.67
N ASN A 315 -4.00 10.76 27.52
CA ASN A 315 -2.58 10.68 27.84
C ASN A 315 -2.33 10.45 29.33
N SER A 316 -3.10 11.10 30.19
CA SER A 316 -3.06 10.85 31.63
C SER A 316 -3.51 9.43 31.98
N GLU A 317 -4.50 8.92 31.27
CA GLU A 317 -4.99 7.55 31.40
C GLU A 317 -4.06 6.53 30.74
N ILE A 318 -3.40 6.89 29.63
CA ILE A 318 -2.31 6.10 29.00
C ILE A 318 -1.11 6.01 29.94
N ILE A 319 -0.73 7.06 30.62
CA ILE A 319 0.33 7.01 31.64
C ILE A 319 -0.06 6.06 32.77
N ARG A 320 -1.28 6.18 33.27
CA ARG A 320 -1.82 5.27 34.29
C ARG A 320 -1.96 3.82 33.81
N LEU A 321 -2.35 3.65 32.53
CA LEU A 321 -2.44 2.33 31.89
C LEU A 321 -1.05 1.76 31.57
N ASN A 322 -0.05 2.61 31.24
CA ASN A 322 1.33 2.16 31.09
C ASN A 322 1.95 1.69 32.41
N ASP A 323 1.60 2.32 33.53
CA ASP A 323 1.98 1.83 34.86
C ASP A 323 1.32 0.46 35.16
N ILE A 324 0.09 0.27 34.70
CA ILE A 324 -0.62 -1.02 34.79
C ILE A 324 -0.06 -2.06 33.81
N ILE A 325 0.36 -1.63 32.62
CA ILE A 325 0.98 -2.49 31.58
C ILE A 325 2.37 -2.97 32.00
N GLN A 326 3.15 -2.16 32.72
CA GLN A 326 4.40 -2.63 33.34
C GLN A 326 4.15 -3.77 34.33
N ASP A 327 3.02 -3.75 35.02
CA ASP A 327 2.60 -4.80 35.95
C ASP A 327 1.99 -6.06 35.28
N ILE A 328 1.59 -5.89 34.00
CA ILE A 328 0.91 -6.93 33.18
C ILE A 328 1.74 -7.40 31.99
N SER A 329 3.01 -6.95 31.87
CA SER A 329 3.88 -7.24 30.68
C SER A 329 4.02 -8.73 30.32
N GLU A 330 3.49 -9.62 31.13
CA GLU A 330 3.46 -11.07 30.88
C GLU A 330 2.18 -11.59 30.19
N LYS A 331 1.19 -10.77 29.89
CA LYS A 331 -0.10 -11.27 29.34
C LYS A 331 -0.40 -10.81 27.92
N LYS A 332 0.02 -11.65 26.95
CA LYS A 332 -0.29 -11.55 25.50
C LYS A 332 -1.77 -11.25 25.16
N ASN A 333 -2.73 -11.53 26.05
CA ASN A 333 -4.16 -11.38 25.79
C ASN A 333 -4.67 -9.94 25.82
N TYR A 334 -3.93 -8.98 26.39
CA TYR A 334 -4.41 -7.61 26.50
C TYR A 334 -4.29 -6.82 25.18
N VAL A 335 -3.22 -7.07 24.42
CA VAL A 335 -3.05 -6.43 23.09
C VAL A 335 -4.19 -6.83 22.14
N ILE A 336 -4.59 -8.09 22.19
CA ILE A 336 -5.70 -8.61 21.36
C ILE A 336 -7.03 -7.95 21.76
N THR A 337 -7.26 -7.71 23.04
CA THR A 337 -8.50 -7.09 23.53
C THR A 337 -8.58 -5.59 23.18
N ARG A 338 -7.43 -4.89 23.17
CA ARG A 338 -7.36 -3.48 22.74
C ARG A 338 -7.63 -3.34 21.25
N LEU A 339 -6.97 -4.17 20.43
CA LEU A 339 -7.20 -4.19 18.98
C LEU A 339 -8.66 -4.54 18.63
N ARG A 340 -9.29 -5.45 19.40
CA ARG A 340 -10.72 -5.73 19.20
C ARG A 340 -11.63 -4.52 19.49
N ARG A 341 -11.33 -3.71 20.50
CA ARG A 341 -12.13 -2.50 20.80
C ARG A 341 -11.96 -1.41 19.75
N GLU A 342 -10.73 -1.21 19.23
CA GLU A 342 -10.48 -0.27 18.14
C GLU A 342 -11.20 -0.71 16.85
N ILE A 343 -11.22 -2.03 16.58
CA ILE A 343 -12.00 -2.62 15.50
C ILE A 343 -13.51 -2.42 15.69
N ASP A 344 -14.01 -2.56 16.91
CA ASP A 344 -15.43 -2.39 17.17
C ASP A 344 -15.88 -0.92 17.15
N TYR A 345 -14.98 0.01 17.52
CA TYR A 345 -15.20 1.46 17.34
C TYR A 345 -15.21 1.82 15.85
N ALA A 346 -14.24 1.34 15.07
CA ALA A 346 -14.21 1.53 13.63
C ALA A 346 -15.45 0.95 12.93
N LYS A 347 -15.94 -0.23 13.36
CA LYS A 347 -17.19 -0.82 12.86
C LYS A 347 -18.42 0.06 13.19
N SER A 348 -18.45 0.65 14.36
CA SER A 348 -19.53 1.57 14.75
C SER A 348 -19.54 2.84 13.91
N ASP A 349 -18.35 3.39 13.60
CA ASP A 349 -18.20 4.58 12.73
C ASP A 349 -18.59 4.26 11.28
N ILE A 350 -18.18 3.10 10.76
CA ILE A 350 -18.60 2.61 9.44
C ILE A 350 -20.13 2.47 9.38
N LYS A 351 -20.75 1.87 10.40
CA LYS A 351 -22.20 1.71 10.46
C LYS A 351 -22.96 3.06 10.51
N ASN A 352 -22.37 4.06 11.16
CA ASN A 352 -22.93 5.41 11.21
C ASN A 352 -22.76 6.12 9.85
N ARG A 353 -21.64 5.96 9.18
CA ARG A 353 -21.41 6.48 7.81
C ARG A 353 -22.34 5.82 6.80
N ASP A 354 -22.56 4.52 6.88
CA ASP A 354 -23.52 3.80 6.03
C ASP A 354 -24.94 4.32 6.25
N ARG A 355 -25.34 4.62 7.51
CA ARG A 355 -26.61 5.26 7.80
C ARG A 355 -26.72 6.65 7.14
N ILE A 356 -25.69 7.47 7.25
CA ILE A 356 -25.63 8.80 6.62
C ILE A 356 -25.70 8.69 5.10
N ILE A 357 -25.01 7.74 4.50
CA ILE A 357 -25.06 7.45 3.06
C ILE A 357 -26.46 7.04 2.64
N GLN A 358 -27.13 6.17 3.41
CA GLN A 358 -28.53 5.80 3.13
C GLN A 358 -29.48 6.97 3.29
N GLU A 359 -29.32 7.79 4.31
CA GLU A 359 -30.12 9.02 4.48
C GLU A 359 -29.89 10.02 3.34
N LEU A 360 -28.64 10.17 2.87
CA LEU A 360 -28.29 10.96 1.69
C LEU A 360 -28.97 10.38 0.42
N HIS A 361 -28.91 9.05 0.23
CA HIS A 361 -29.59 8.36 -0.87
C HIS A 361 -31.12 8.52 -0.83
N HIS A 362 -31.71 8.67 0.36
CA HIS A 362 -33.14 8.90 0.53
C HIS A 362 -33.50 10.40 0.59
N SER A 363 -32.51 11.28 0.61
CA SER A 363 -32.72 12.73 0.66
C SER A 363 -33.44 13.23 -0.59
N THR A 364 -34.19 14.34 -0.41
CA THR A 364 -34.89 14.99 -1.52
C THR A 364 -33.92 15.42 -2.62
N SER A 365 -32.74 15.90 -2.26
CA SER A 365 -31.68 16.29 -3.19
C SER A 365 -31.17 15.11 -4.04
N TRP A 366 -30.96 13.93 -3.44
CA TRP A 366 -30.56 12.74 -4.17
C TRP A 366 -31.64 12.23 -5.12
N LYS A 367 -32.91 12.31 -4.70
CA LYS A 367 -34.06 11.94 -5.54
C LYS A 367 -34.25 12.93 -6.69
N ILE A 368 -34.10 14.23 -6.47
CA ILE A 368 -34.19 15.27 -7.51
C ILE A 368 -33.06 15.13 -8.55
N THR A 369 -31.86 14.73 -8.15
CA THR A 369 -30.74 14.52 -9.08
C THR A 369 -30.74 13.13 -9.76
N ALA A 370 -31.64 12.22 -9.40
CA ALA A 370 -31.75 10.90 -9.99
C ALA A 370 -31.93 10.92 -11.53
N PRO A 371 -32.80 11.80 -12.11
CA PRO A 371 -32.95 11.90 -13.57
C PRO A 371 -31.65 12.31 -14.27
N LEU A 372 -30.88 13.21 -13.69
CA LEU A 372 -29.60 13.66 -14.25
C LEU A 372 -28.55 12.53 -14.25
N ARG A 373 -28.55 11.65 -13.24
CA ARG A 373 -27.67 10.48 -13.21
C ARG A 373 -28.06 9.42 -14.23
N ILE A 374 -29.37 9.26 -14.49
CA ILE A 374 -29.89 8.35 -15.52
C ILE A 374 -29.52 8.87 -16.92
N VAL A 375 -29.71 10.17 -17.17
CA VAL A 375 -29.34 10.79 -18.46
C VAL A 375 -27.85 10.64 -18.72
N ARG A 376 -26.98 10.84 -17.72
CA ARG A 376 -25.52 10.66 -17.88
C ARG A 376 -25.16 9.21 -18.19
N LYS A 377 -25.92 8.21 -17.70
CA LYS A 377 -25.72 6.78 -17.99
C LYS A 377 -26.14 6.40 -19.40
N LEU A 378 -26.97 7.20 -20.05
CA LEU A 378 -27.42 7.01 -21.44
C LEU A 378 -26.48 7.67 -22.47
N PHE A 379 -25.55 8.52 -22.05
CA PHE A 379 -24.58 9.24 -22.90
C PHE A 379 -23.12 8.87 -22.59
N SER A 380 -22.87 7.91 -21.72
CA SER A 380 -21.59 7.24 -21.50
C SER A 380 -21.61 5.82 -22.02
#